data_d10163fd5a17f264adf38f946eda938a
#
_entry.id   d10163fd5a17f264adf38f946eda938a
#
_cell.length_a   1.000
_cell.length_b   1.000
_cell.length_c   1.000
_cell.angle_alpha   90.00
_cell.angle_beta   90.00
_cell.angle_gamma   90.00
#
_symmetry.space_group_name_H-M   'P 1'
#
loop_
_entity.id
_entity.type
_entity.pdbx_description
1 polymer ?
#
loop_
_entity_poly.entity_id
_entity_poly.type
_entity_poly.pdbx_seq_one_letter_code
_entity_poly.pdbx_strand_id
1 'polypeptide(L)'
;MKNTLIIKTGGAIALTALIAGCASLTAPFRDPDPRWANYKDWTQVTKDQVSTGDETGFLGGLHMGNEGFREVYVNDIAEETLLGSAPYNFPEGSVIVKEQYASEADWEAGRGAAHTISVKVAQTDTPQKENWAWADSLKGTASESEFCAGCHSIAEIRLKGDYVFTNGDLLKTAAE
;
A
#
# COMPACT_ATOMS: atom_id res chain seq x y z
N MET A 1 -47.30 -46.41 -66.73
CA MET A 1 -47.41 -46.52 -65.29
C MET A 1 -46.02 -46.22 -64.74
N LYS A 2 -45.79 -45.01 -64.23
CA LYS A 2 -44.46 -44.58 -63.73
C LYS A 2 -44.59 -44.39 -62.22
N ASN A 3 -43.82 -45.18 -61.45
CA ASN A 3 -43.78 -45.10 -60.04
C ASN A 3 -42.69 -44.01 -59.66
N THR A 4 -43.15 -43.00 -59.01
CA THR A 4 -42.24 -41.96 -58.47
C THR A 4 -41.87 -42.30 -57.04
N LEU A 5 -40.59 -42.52 -56.81
CA LEU A 5 -39.99 -42.79 -55.51
C LEU A 5 -39.73 -41.46 -54.80
N ILE A 6 -40.34 -41.21 -53.67
CA ILE A 6 -40.09 -40.00 -52.82
C ILE A 6 -39.07 -40.40 -51.82
N ILE A 7 -37.88 -39.78 -51.93
CA ILE A 7 -36.81 -39.87 -50.94
C ILE A 7 -37.03 -38.75 -49.88
N LYS A 8 -37.35 -39.18 -48.67
CA LYS A 8 -37.35 -38.23 -47.49
C LYS A 8 -35.93 -38.09 -46.93
N THR A 9 -35.32 -36.97 -47.16
CA THR A 9 -34.07 -36.61 -46.50
C THR A 9 -34.41 -36.11 -45.13
N GLY A 10 -34.07 -36.88 -44.10
CA GLY A 10 -34.10 -36.45 -42.69
C GLY A 10 -32.91 -35.58 -42.40
N GLY A 11 -33.13 -34.30 -42.15
CA GLY A 11 -32.10 -33.41 -41.67
C GLY A 11 -31.83 -33.64 -40.20
N ALA A 12 -30.63 -34.10 -39.88
CA ALA A 12 -30.13 -34.15 -38.51
C ALA A 12 -29.68 -32.76 -38.10
N ILE A 13 -30.41 -32.13 -37.18
CA ILE A 13 -29.99 -30.87 -36.55
C ILE A 13 -28.99 -31.25 -35.48
N ALA A 14 -27.72 -31.01 -35.74
CA ALA A 14 -26.68 -31.08 -34.74
C ALA A 14 -26.79 -29.86 -33.79
N LEU A 15 -27.29 -30.12 -32.59
CA LEU A 15 -27.34 -29.11 -31.51
C LEU A 15 -25.94 -28.98 -30.93
N THR A 16 -25.18 -28.00 -31.39
CA THR A 16 -23.87 -27.65 -30.79
C THR A 16 -24.15 -26.91 -29.51
N ALA A 17 -24.02 -27.61 -28.37
CA ALA A 17 -24.02 -26.97 -27.05
C ALA A 17 -22.75 -26.14 -26.90
N LEU A 18 -22.91 -24.82 -27.00
CA LEU A 18 -21.89 -23.86 -26.57
C LEU A 18 -21.79 -23.91 -25.05
N ILE A 19 -20.81 -24.64 -24.54
CA ILE A 19 -20.39 -24.56 -23.14
C ILE A 19 -19.71 -23.22 -23.02
N ALA A 20 -20.44 -22.17 -22.60
CA ALA A 20 -19.90 -20.95 -22.13
C ALA A 20 -19.18 -21.28 -20.82
N GLY A 21 -17.89 -21.60 -20.90
CA GLY A 21 -17.03 -21.70 -19.75
C GLY A 21 -17.00 -20.34 -19.07
N CYS A 22 -17.60 -20.23 -17.88
CA CYS A 22 -17.34 -19.15 -16.97
C CYS A 22 -15.85 -19.26 -16.61
N ALA A 23 -14.99 -18.59 -17.37
CA ALA A 23 -13.65 -18.28 -16.91
C ALA A 23 -13.85 -17.37 -15.70
N SER A 24 -13.79 -17.93 -14.50
CA SER A 24 -13.62 -17.17 -13.28
C SER A 24 -12.32 -16.37 -13.48
N LEU A 25 -12.47 -15.08 -13.73
CA LEU A 25 -11.38 -14.13 -13.67
C LEU A 25 -11.00 -13.99 -12.18
N THR A 26 -10.43 -15.05 -11.61
CA THR A 26 -9.66 -14.90 -10.39
C THR A 26 -8.44 -14.09 -10.80
N ALA A 27 -8.44 -12.80 -10.47
CA ALA A 27 -7.21 -12.02 -10.53
C ALA A 27 -6.12 -12.84 -9.85
N PRO A 28 -4.94 -12.98 -10.47
CA PRO A 28 -3.88 -13.79 -9.88
C PRO A 28 -3.64 -13.28 -8.47
N PHE A 29 -3.69 -14.21 -7.51
CA PHE A 29 -3.39 -13.90 -6.11
C PHE A 29 -1.95 -13.40 -6.07
N ARG A 30 -1.79 -12.08 -5.94
CA ARG A 30 -0.47 -11.45 -5.92
C ARG A 30 0.06 -11.52 -4.50
N ASP A 31 1.23 -12.09 -4.34
CA ASP A 31 1.93 -12.02 -3.06
C ASP A 31 2.32 -10.56 -2.74
N PRO A 32 2.50 -10.21 -1.47
CA PRO A 32 3.09 -8.94 -1.09
C PRO A 32 4.44 -8.73 -1.78
N ASP A 33 4.77 -7.48 -2.08
CA ASP A 33 6.10 -7.13 -2.60
C ASP A 33 7.17 -7.56 -1.57
N PRO A 34 8.24 -8.25 -1.99
CA PRO A 34 9.25 -8.77 -1.08
C PRO A 34 9.94 -7.68 -0.24
N ARG A 35 9.91 -6.43 -0.68
CA ARG A 35 10.48 -5.30 0.07
C ARG A 35 9.79 -5.04 1.41
N TRP A 36 8.52 -5.47 1.57
CA TRP A 36 7.74 -5.30 2.80
C TRP A 36 6.91 -6.51 3.20
N ALA A 37 7.18 -7.68 2.60
CA ALA A 37 6.40 -8.90 2.89
C ALA A 37 6.45 -9.31 4.36
N ASN A 38 7.54 -9.00 5.06
CA ASN A 38 7.77 -9.33 6.47
C ASN A 38 7.76 -8.11 7.40
N TYR A 39 7.11 -7.01 7.02
CA TYR A 39 7.14 -5.75 7.77
C TYR A 39 6.71 -5.86 9.24
N LYS A 40 5.94 -6.88 9.59
CA LYS A 40 5.54 -7.13 10.99
C LYS A 40 6.69 -7.52 11.92
N ASP A 41 7.81 -7.96 11.35
CA ASP A 41 9.03 -8.28 12.09
C ASP A 41 9.96 -7.06 12.28
N TRP A 42 9.58 -5.91 11.72
CA TRP A 42 10.37 -4.69 11.77
C TRP A 42 10.14 -3.89 13.04
N THR A 43 10.93 -2.86 13.24
CA THR A 43 10.73 -1.91 14.32
C THR A 43 9.41 -1.18 14.17
N GLN A 44 8.56 -1.34 15.17
CA GLN A 44 7.30 -0.62 15.30
C GLN A 44 7.57 0.73 15.97
N VAL A 45 7.48 1.80 15.22
CA VAL A 45 7.76 3.17 15.69
C VAL A 45 6.72 3.64 16.70
N THR A 46 5.48 3.21 16.52
CA THR A 46 4.35 3.58 17.39
C THR A 46 4.15 2.62 18.57
N LYS A 47 5.11 1.76 18.85
CA LYS A 47 5.01 0.79 19.94
C LYS A 47 4.63 1.47 21.25
N ASP A 48 3.61 0.91 21.91
CA ASP A 48 3.07 1.40 23.18
C ASP A 48 2.48 2.83 23.13
N GLN A 49 2.36 3.40 21.95
CA GLN A 49 1.77 4.72 21.72
C GLN A 49 0.77 4.69 20.57
N VAL A 50 -0.41 5.19 20.82
CA VAL A 50 -1.40 5.35 19.76
C VAL A 50 -1.08 6.58 18.93
N SER A 51 -0.87 6.39 17.63
CA SER A 51 -0.75 7.50 16.70
C SER A 51 -2.12 7.79 16.09
N THR A 52 -2.69 8.93 16.42
CA THR A 52 -4.00 9.38 15.93
C THR A 52 -3.91 10.79 15.36
N GLY A 53 -4.99 11.21 14.69
CA GLY A 53 -5.10 12.56 14.17
C GLY A 53 -4.49 12.75 12.78
N ASP A 54 -4.63 13.95 12.29
CA ASP A 54 -4.06 14.43 11.03
C ASP A 54 -2.85 15.31 11.30
N GLU A 55 -1.66 14.75 11.16
CA GLU A 55 -0.40 15.47 11.40
C GLU A 55 -0.20 16.67 10.47
N THR A 56 -0.86 16.67 9.33
CA THR A 56 -0.81 17.77 8.37
C THR A 56 -1.80 18.88 8.69
N GLY A 57 -2.88 18.54 9.40
CA GLY A 57 -3.98 19.46 9.74
C GLY A 57 -4.86 19.83 8.55
N PHE A 58 -4.73 19.19 7.39
CA PHE A 58 -5.56 19.54 6.23
C PHE A 58 -6.02 18.36 5.36
N LEU A 59 -5.61 17.15 5.65
CA LEU A 59 -5.90 15.99 4.79
C LEU A 59 -7.35 15.51 4.84
N GLY A 60 -8.13 15.98 5.80
CA GLY A 60 -9.57 15.70 5.83
C GLY A 60 -9.93 14.21 5.76
N GLY A 61 -9.06 13.34 6.26
CA GLY A 61 -9.31 11.92 6.27
C GLY A 61 -8.79 11.14 5.06
N LEU A 62 -7.92 11.69 4.26
CA LEU A 62 -7.34 11.01 3.09
C LEU A 62 -6.62 9.69 3.42
N HIS A 63 -6.20 9.53 4.66
CA HIS A 63 -5.63 8.29 5.16
C HIS A 63 -6.51 7.71 6.29
N MET A 64 -7.78 7.44 6.01
CA MET A 64 -8.79 6.92 6.94
C MET A 64 -9.22 7.89 8.05
N GLY A 65 -9.20 9.17 7.76
CA GLY A 65 -9.74 10.19 8.66
C GLY A 65 -8.75 10.75 9.65
N ASN A 66 -9.12 11.88 10.22
CA ASN A 66 -8.28 12.63 11.16
C ASN A 66 -8.08 11.92 12.49
N GLU A 67 -8.96 10.98 12.82
CA GLU A 67 -8.99 10.28 14.11
C GLU A 67 -8.64 8.80 13.97
N GLY A 68 -8.16 8.39 12.78
CA GLY A 68 -7.78 7.00 12.55
C GLY A 68 -6.59 6.58 13.42
N PHE A 69 -6.68 5.39 13.97
CA PHE A 69 -5.58 4.78 14.71
C PHE A 69 -4.55 4.22 13.76
N ARG A 70 -3.27 4.38 14.07
CA ARG A 70 -2.17 4.01 13.18
C ARG A 70 -1.11 3.24 13.91
N GLU A 71 -0.51 2.29 13.17
CA GLU A 71 0.76 1.67 13.51
C GLU A 71 1.76 1.91 12.37
N VAL A 72 2.97 2.28 12.73
CA VAL A 72 4.03 2.56 11.76
C VAL A 72 5.19 1.63 12.01
N TYR A 73 5.63 0.97 10.94
CA TYR A 73 6.76 0.04 10.92
C TYR A 73 7.82 0.57 9.97
N VAL A 74 9.06 0.43 10.37
CA VAL A 74 10.22 0.86 9.56
C VAL A 74 11.22 -0.27 9.46
N ASN A 75 11.82 -0.47 8.28
CA ASN A 75 12.91 -1.42 8.13
C ASN A 75 14.21 -0.86 8.75
N ASP A 76 15.20 -1.71 8.95
CA ASP A 76 16.47 -1.38 9.60
C ASP A 76 17.15 -0.14 8.97
N ILE A 77 17.04 0.01 7.63
CA ILE A 77 17.62 1.15 6.90
C ILE A 77 16.93 2.47 7.30
N ALA A 78 15.61 2.46 7.39
CA ALA A 78 14.84 3.64 7.78
C ALA A 78 14.98 3.93 9.28
N GLU A 79 15.05 2.89 10.12
CA GLU A 79 15.25 3.00 11.56
C GLU A 79 16.55 3.73 11.88
N GLU A 80 17.66 3.37 11.25
CA GLU A 80 18.95 4.01 11.45
C GLU A 80 18.87 5.52 11.21
N THR A 81 18.15 5.95 10.19
CA THR A 81 17.92 7.37 9.92
C THR A 81 17.08 8.03 11.02
N LEU A 82 15.99 7.37 11.45
CA LEU A 82 15.10 7.91 12.47
C LEU A 82 15.73 8.02 13.86
N LEU A 83 16.71 7.18 14.18
CA LEU A 83 17.50 7.29 15.42
C LEU A 83 18.37 8.55 15.46
N GLY A 84 18.61 9.15 14.31
CA GLY A 84 19.30 10.45 14.19
C GLY A 84 18.41 11.63 14.58
N SER A 85 18.67 12.77 13.99
CA SER A 85 17.90 14.01 14.16
C SER A 85 17.67 14.66 12.80
N ALA A 86 16.57 15.39 12.68
CA ALA A 86 16.31 16.18 11.48
C ALA A 86 17.43 17.23 11.26
N PRO A 87 17.78 17.56 10.01
CA PRO A 87 17.13 17.09 8.79
C PRO A 87 17.43 15.62 8.49
N TYR A 88 16.37 14.85 8.19
CA TYR A 88 16.53 13.47 7.77
C TYR A 88 16.92 13.38 6.29
N ASN A 89 17.61 12.31 5.95
CA ASN A 89 17.92 11.93 4.56
C ASN A 89 17.91 10.41 4.48
N PHE A 90 16.77 9.86 4.14
CA PHE A 90 16.59 8.42 4.08
C PHE A 90 17.38 7.81 2.91
N PRO A 91 18.21 6.79 3.15
CA PRO A 91 18.90 6.09 2.07
C PRO A 91 17.93 5.33 1.16
N GLU A 92 18.38 5.05 -0.06
CA GLU A 92 17.70 4.09 -0.93
C GLU A 92 17.47 2.76 -0.20
N GLY A 93 16.27 2.19 -0.39
CA GLY A 93 15.87 0.96 0.29
C GLY A 93 15.20 1.19 1.64
N SER A 94 15.12 2.42 2.15
CA SER A 94 14.27 2.73 3.30
C SER A 94 12.82 2.42 2.96
N VAL A 95 12.14 1.68 3.84
CA VAL A 95 10.73 1.34 3.70
C VAL A 95 9.98 1.65 4.99
N ILE A 96 8.85 2.30 4.83
CA ILE A 96 7.94 2.65 5.92
C ILE A 96 6.58 2.09 5.58
N VAL A 97 6.03 1.26 6.45
CA VAL A 97 4.68 0.70 6.33
C VAL A 97 3.82 1.31 7.41
N LYS A 98 2.70 1.89 7.00
CA LYS A 98 1.68 2.42 7.91
C LYS A 98 0.41 1.58 7.79
N GLU A 99 -0.04 1.06 8.92
CA GLU A 99 -1.37 0.50 9.11
C GLU A 99 -2.31 1.59 9.62
N GLN A 100 -3.53 1.58 9.13
CA GLN A 100 -4.56 2.51 9.54
C GLN A 100 -5.83 1.76 9.85
N TYR A 101 -6.37 2.02 11.02
CA TYR A 101 -7.57 1.38 11.54
C TYR A 101 -8.69 2.41 11.65
N ALA A 102 -9.91 2.00 11.33
CA ALA A 102 -11.07 2.89 11.33
C ALA A 102 -11.56 3.24 12.74
N SER A 103 -11.23 2.41 13.74
CA SER A 103 -11.65 2.59 15.12
C SER A 103 -10.60 2.04 16.09
N GLU A 104 -10.68 2.47 17.34
CA GLU A 104 -9.89 1.93 18.45
C GLU A 104 -10.09 0.42 18.62
N ALA A 105 -11.33 -0.04 18.55
CA ALA A 105 -11.67 -1.46 18.66
C ALA A 105 -11.06 -2.32 17.54
N ASP A 106 -10.94 -1.78 16.33
CA ASP A 106 -10.26 -2.46 15.23
C ASP A 106 -8.75 -2.47 15.43
N TRP A 107 -8.19 -1.37 15.92
CA TRP A 107 -6.78 -1.26 16.27
C TRP A 107 -6.40 -2.22 17.39
N GLU A 108 -7.12 -2.23 18.53
CA GLU A 108 -6.89 -3.15 19.62
C GLU A 108 -6.99 -4.63 19.19
N ALA A 109 -7.91 -4.93 18.28
CA ALA A 109 -8.09 -6.27 17.73
C ALA A 109 -7.13 -6.60 16.57
N GLY A 110 -6.33 -5.65 16.08
CA GLY A 110 -5.43 -5.83 14.94
C GLY A 110 -6.16 -6.20 13.64
N ARG A 111 -7.37 -5.67 13.41
CA ARG A 111 -8.24 -6.09 12.30
C ARG A 111 -8.56 -4.96 11.35
N GLY A 112 -8.65 -5.32 10.06
CA GLY A 112 -9.19 -4.42 9.05
C GLY A 112 -8.28 -3.24 8.71
N ALA A 113 -6.98 -3.34 8.97
CA ALA A 113 -6.03 -2.29 8.64
C ALA A 113 -5.99 -2.01 7.13
N ALA A 114 -6.10 -0.77 6.74
CA ALA A 114 -5.64 -0.29 5.46
C ALA A 114 -4.14 -0.01 5.54
N HIS A 115 -3.43 -0.21 4.43
CA HIS A 115 -1.98 -0.07 4.40
C HIS A 115 -1.56 1.01 3.43
N THR A 116 -0.59 1.81 3.83
CA THR A 116 0.16 2.67 2.92
C THR A 116 1.64 2.43 3.12
N ILE A 117 2.36 2.31 2.02
CA ILE A 117 3.78 2.00 2.02
C ILE A 117 4.53 3.12 1.32
N SER A 118 5.61 3.59 1.93
CA SER A 118 6.56 4.52 1.33
C SER A 118 7.90 3.81 1.16
N VAL A 119 8.47 3.90 -0.04
CA VAL A 119 9.75 3.27 -0.38
C VAL A 119 10.67 4.32 -0.95
N LYS A 120 11.85 4.50 -0.38
CA LYS A 120 12.91 5.32 -0.96
C LYS A 120 13.55 4.55 -2.11
N VAL A 121 13.45 5.10 -3.31
CA VAL A 121 14.01 4.51 -4.53
C VAL A 121 15.28 5.25 -4.94
N ALA A 122 16.05 4.66 -5.87
CA ALA A 122 17.26 5.28 -6.37
C ALA A 122 17.00 6.68 -6.93
N GLN A 123 17.95 7.55 -6.73
CA GLN A 123 17.91 8.89 -7.28
C GLN A 123 17.80 8.85 -8.80
N THR A 124 16.74 9.44 -9.31
CA THR A 124 16.60 9.68 -10.75
C THR A 124 17.02 11.12 -11.09
N ASP A 125 17.34 11.37 -12.36
CA ASP A 125 17.73 12.71 -12.83
C ASP A 125 16.60 13.77 -12.73
N THR A 126 15.44 13.38 -12.22
CA THR A 126 14.27 14.23 -12.03
C THR A 126 13.92 14.33 -10.54
N PRO A 127 14.39 15.36 -9.82
CA PRO A 127 14.25 15.45 -8.36
C PRO A 127 12.84 15.81 -7.87
N GLN A 128 11.81 15.68 -8.70
CA GLN A 128 10.48 16.22 -8.39
C GLN A 128 9.72 15.50 -7.26
N LYS A 129 10.15 14.30 -6.88
CA LYS A 129 9.46 13.49 -5.86
C LYS A 129 10.41 12.96 -4.79
N GLU A 130 11.59 13.58 -4.70
CA GLU A 130 12.66 13.23 -3.76
C GLU A 130 12.93 11.73 -3.66
N ASN A 131 12.68 11.01 -4.78
CA ASN A 131 12.96 9.59 -4.92
C ASN A 131 12.13 8.68 -3.99
N TRP A 132 10.91 9.09 -3.71
CA TRP A 132 9.94 8.26 -3.02
C TRP A 132 8.93 7.65 -3.97
N ALA A 133 8.60 6.37 -3.74
CA ALA A 133 7.50 5.65 -4.37
C ALA A 133 6.52 5.18 -3.30
N TRP A 134 5.24 5.10 -3.65
CA TRP A 134 4.15 4.76 -2.72
C TRP A 134 3.31 3.60 -3.23
N ALA A 135 2.82 2.79 -2.30
CA ALA A 135 1.78 1.79 -2.56
C ALA A 135 0.66 1.96 -1.52
N ASP A 136 -0.57 1.65 -1.93
CA ASP A 136 -1.79 1.75 -1.12
C ASP A 136 -2.27 0.42 -0.54
N SER A 137 -1.50 -0.63 -0.74
CA SER A 137 -1.79 -1.96 -0.21
C SER A 137 -0.54 -2.83 -0.19
N LEU A 138 -0.53 -3.86 0.66
CA LEU A 138 0.58 -4.81 0.74
C LEU A 138 0.85 -5.56 -0.57
N LYS A 139 -0.17 -5.72 -1.40
CA LYS A 139 -0.10 -6.39 -2.71
C LYS A 139 0.03 -5.41 -3.88
N GLY A 140 0.07 -4.13 -3.58
CA GLY A 140 0.28 -3.07 -4.54
C GLY A 140 1.71 -3.05 -5.08
N THR A 141 1.91 -2.30 -6.14
CA THR A 141 3.24 -1.97 -6.65
C THR A 141 3.55 -0.54 -6.26
N ALA A 142 4.68 -0.32 -5.61
CA ALA A 142 5.10 1.04 -5.32
C ALA A 142 5.45 1.75 -6.63
N SER A 143 4.91 2.93 -6.79
CA SER A 143 5.15 3.82 -7.93
C SER A 143 5.27 5.26 -7.47
N GLU A 144 5.94 6.06 -8.26
CA GLU A 144 5.95 7.50 -8.04
C GLU A 144 4.53 8.06 -8.16
N SER A 145 4.19 9.02 -7.29
CA SER A 145 2.87 9.64 -7.25
C SER A 145 3.02 11.13 -6.93
N GLU A 146 2.64 11.98 -7.87
CA GLU A 146 2.62 13.43 -7.63
C GLU A 146 1.65 13.82 -6.53
N PHE A 147 0.55 13.12 -6.42
CA PHE A 147 -0.44 13.33 -5.37
C PHE A 147 0.15 13.02 -3.99
N CYS A 148 0.79 11.87 -3.82
CA CYS A 148 1.44 11.51 -2.56
C CYS A 148 2.59 12.47 -2.24
N ALA A 149 3.47 12.72 -3.21
CA ALA A 149 4.60 13.62 -3.06
C ALA A 149 4.16 15.04 -2.69
N GLY A 150 3.08 15.54 -3.30
CA GLY A 150 2.55 16.87 -3.01
C GLY A 150 2.19 17.05 -1.54
N CYS A 151 1.49 16.08 -0.94
CA CYS A 151 1.17 16.10 0.48
C CYS A 151 2.40 15.86 1.35
N HIS A 152 3.21 14.85 1.02
CA HIS A 152 4.40 14.49 1.79
C HIS A 152 5.52 15.56 1.75
N SER A 153 5.54 16.44 0.75
CA SER A 153 6.44 17.60 0.70
C SER A 153 6.29 18.54 1.91
N ILE A 154 5.15 18.51 2.59
CA ILE A 154 4.93 19.29 3.81
C ILE A 154 5.84 18.79 4.93
N ALA A 155 6.08 17.48 5.02
CA ALA A 155 7.01 16.92 5.98
C ALA A 155 8.43 17.43 5.73
N GLU A 156 8.84 17.56 4.45
CA GLU A 156 10.13 18.16 4.12
C GLU A 156 10.21 19.65 4.52
N ILE A 157 9.19 20.42 4.16
CA ILE A 157 9.19 21.87 4.40
C ILE A 157 9.15 22.22 5.89
N ARG A 158 8.29 21.51 6.66
CA ARG A 158 8.02 21.85 8.08
C ARG A 158 8.87 21.09 9.07
N LEU A 159 9.17 19.83 8.78
CA LEU A 159 9.81 18.91 9.72
C LEU A 159 11.25 18.56 9.31
N LYS A 160 11.68 18.94 8.10
CA LYS A 160 12.94 18.46 7.51
C LYS A 160 12.99 16.92 7.47
N GLY A 161 11.85 16.33 7.11
CA GLY A 161 11.56 14.92 7.27
C GLY A 161 11.84 14.07 6.03
N ASP A 162 12.41 14.62 4.95
CA ASP A 162 12.63 13.90 3.71
C ASP A 162 11.33 13.20 3.23
N TYR A 163 10.21 13.95 3.16
CA TYR A 163 8.87 13.44 2.79
C TYR A 163 8.25 12.45 3.79
N VAL A 164 8.82 12.28 4.97
CA VAL A 164 8.33 11.38 6.02
C VAL A 164 7.80 12.19 7.20
N PHE A 165 6.55 11.93 7.59
CA PHE A 165 5.94 12.54 8.79
C PHE A 165 6.32 11.81 10.07
N THR A 166 6.75 10.55 9.97
CA THR A 166 7.16 9.77 11.13
C THR A 166 8.38 10.41 11.77
N ASN A 167 8.29 10.63 13.06
CA ASN A 167 9.30 11.31 13.83
C ASN A 167 10.06 10.28 14.69
N GLY A 168 11.37 10.43 14.77
CA GLY A 168 12.25 9.54 15.54
C GLY A 168 12.09 9.64 17.06
N ASP A 169 11.37 10.64 17.56
CA ASP A 169 11.19 10.80 19.01
C ASP A 169 10.37 9.66 19.60
N LEU A 170 9.45 9.05 18.81
CA LEU A 170 8.70 7.87 19.20
C LEU A 170 9.62 6.65 19.40
N LEU A 171 10.63 6.47 18.55
CA LEU A 171 11.63 5.41 18.70
C LEU A 171 12.47 5.57 19.95
N LYS A 172 12.90 6.79 20.24
CA LYS A 172 13.74 7.11 21.39
C LYS A 172 13.00 6.85 22.71
N THR A 173 11.71 7.14 22.75
CA THR A 173 10.88 6.92 23.95
C THR A 173 10.61 5.43 24.20
N ALA A 174 10.54 4.62 23.15
CA ALA A 174 10.34 3.17 23.27
C ALA A 174 11.61 2.40 23.70
N ALA A 175 12.78 3.03 23.63
CA ALA A 175 14.09 2.45 23.97
C ALA A 175 14.55 2.76 25.41
N GLU A 176 13.86 3.66 26.14
CA GLU A 176 14.07 3.99 27.54
C GLU A 176 13.21 3.12 28.46
#